data_40a55240a4bc7be6633ba635beabb926
#
_entry.id   40a55240a4bc7be6633ba635beabb926
#
_cell.length_a   1.000
_cell.length_b   1.000
_cell.length_c   1.000
_cell.angle_alpha   90.00
_cell.angle_beta   90.00
_cell.angle_gamma   90.00
#
_symmetry.space_group_name_H-M   'P 1'
#
loop_
_entity.id
_entity.type
_entity.pdbx_description
1 polymer ?
#
loop_
_entity_poly.entity_id
_entity_poly.type
_entity_poly.pdbx_seq_one_letter_code
_entity_poly.pdbx_strand_id
1 'polypeptide(L)' 'MEAGIVIKIAMVGISVAVLSQVLSRAGRDDYALITVLAGIAAVLIMLLPYLSQLLDAVNGMLGG' A
#
# COMPACT_ATOMS: atom_id res chain seq x y z
N MET A 1 -4.65 6.86 13.06
CA MET A 1 -4.09 5.60 12.56
C MET A 1 -3.42 4.84 13.68
N GLU A 2 -3.65 3.57 13.75
CA GLU A 2 -2.95 2.73 14.70
C GLU A 2 -1.55 2.41 14.21
N ALA A 3 -0.62 2.25 15.15
CA ALA A 3 0.74 1.85 14.81
C ALA A 3 0.77 0.49 14.09
N GLY A 4 -0.17 -0.39 14.41
CA GLY A 4 -0.24 -1.71 13.79
C GLY A 4 -0.42 -1.68 12.29
N ILE A 5 -1.28 -0.79 11.78
CA ILE A 5 -1.49 -0.68 10.33
C ILE A 5 -0.25 -0.09 9.64
N VAL A 6 0.41 0.86 10.27
CA VAL A 6 1.63 1.45 9.73
C VAL A 6 2.72 0.39 9.61
N ILE A 7 2.87 -0.44 10.63
CA ILE A 7 3.84 -1.54 10.61
C ILE A 7 3.52 -2.53 9.49
N LYS A 8 2.24 -2.90 9.33
CA LYS A 8 1.84 -3.81 8.26
C LYS A 8 2.17 -3.25 6.88
N ILE A 9 1.88 -1.98 6.66
CA ILE A 9 2.18 -1.32 5.39
C ILE A 9 3.69 -1.30 5.16
N ALA A 10 4.46 -0.99 6.19
CA ALA A 10 5.92 -0.97 6.08
C ALA A 10 6.47 -2.34 5.74
N MET A 11 5.95 -3.39 6.36
CA MET A 11 6.39 -4.76 6.06
C MET A 11 6.06 -5.16 4.63
N VAL A 12 4.87 -4.82 4.16
CA VAL A 12 4.49 -5.07 2.76
C VAL A 12 5.43 -4.33 1.82
N GLY A 13 5.72 -3.06 2.10
CA GLY A 13 6.61 -2.26 1.28
C GLY A 13 8.02 -2.84 1.21
N ILE A 14 8.59 -3.26 2.35
CA ILE A 14 9.91 -3.87 2.39
C ILE A 14 9.91 -5.18 1.61
N SER A 15 8.89 -6.01 1.80
CA SER A 15 8.78 -7.29 1.10
C SER A 15 8.71 -7.10 -0.41
N VAL A 16 7.91 -6.13 -0.86
CA VAL A 16 7.78 -5.80 -2.28
C VAL A 16 9.11 -5.30 -2.84
N ALA A 17 9.80 -4.43 -2.09
CA ALA A 17 11.07 -3.87 -2.53
C ALA A 17 12.12 -4.98 -2.72
N VAL A 18 12.23 -5.89 -1.77
CA VAL A 18 13.17 -7.00 -1.85
C VAL A 18 12.83 -7.90 -3.02
N LEU A 19 11.58 -8.29 -3.15
CA LEU A 19 11.14 -9.16 -4.24
C LEU A 19 11.37 -8.50 -5.61
N SER A 20 11.04 -7.22 -5.72
CA SER A 20 11.25 -6.46 -6.95
C SER A 20 12.73 -6.44 -7.35
N GLN A 21 13.62 -6.23 -6.39
CA GLN A 21 15.06 -6.21 -6.68
C GLN A 21 15.58 -7.59 -7.10
N VAL A 22 15.09 -8.65 -6.46
CA VAL A 22 15.46 -10.00 -6.85
C VAL A 22 15.04 -10.29 -8.29
N LEU A 23 13.82 -9.94 -8.64
CA LEU A 23 13.31 -10.14 -10.00
C LEU A 23 14.09 -9.30 -11.02
N SER A 24 14.40 -8.06 -10.69
CA SER A 24 15.16 -7.18 -11.58
C SER A 24 16.56 -7.71 -11.82
N ARG A 25 17.24 -8.20 -10.79
CA ARG A 25 18.58 -8.77 -10.92
C ARG A 25 18.60 -10.06 -11.72
N ALA A 26 17.48 -10.78 -11.69
CA ALA A 26 17.34 -12.01 -12.49
C ALA A 26 17.03 -11.71 -13.96
N GLY A 27 16.97 -10.45 -14.35
CA GLY A 27 16.65 -10.06 -15.72
C GLY A 27 15.16 -10.03 -16.01
N ARG A 28 14.33 -10.04 -14.98
CA ARG A 28 12.87 -10.06 -15.11
C ARG A 28 12.27 -8.74 -14.69
N ASP A 29 12.69 -7.67 -15.36
CA ASP A 29 12.21 -6.32 -15.04
C ASP A 29 10.71 -6.18 -15.18
N ASP A 30 10.10 -6.90 -16.12
CA ASP A 30 8.66 -6.89 -16.32
C ASP A 30 7.93 -7.38 -15.06
N TYR A 31 8.40 -8.46 -14.48
CA TYR A 31 7.83 -9.01 -13.26
C TYR A 31 8.11 -8.12 -12.06
N ALA A 32 9.27 -7.46 -12.04
CA ALA A 32 9.58 -6.51 -10.98
C ALA A 32 8.57 -5.37 -10.95
N LEU A 33 8.24 -4.82 -12.12
CA LEU A 33 7.24 -3.76 -12.23
C LEU A 33 5.85 -4.24 -11.78
N ILE A 34 5.44 -5.42 -12.22
CA ILE A 34 4.15 -6.01 -11.82
C ILE A 34 4.10 -6.18 -10.31
N THR A 35 5.20 -6.64 -9.71
CA THR A 35 5.28 -6.81 -8.25
C THR A 35 5.07 -5.50 -7.51
N VAL A 36 5.70 -4.42 -7.98
CA VAL A 36 5.54 -3.09 -7.38
C VAL A 36 4.10 -2.63 -7.50
N LEU A 37 3.51 -2.78 -8.68
CA LEU A 37 2.11 -2.38 -8.89
C LEU A 37 1.15 -3.18 -8.02
N ALA A 38 1.38 -4.48 -7.87
CA ALA A 38 0.58 -5.32 -7.00
C ALA A 38 0.71 -4.89 -5.53
N GLY A 39 1.92 -4.54 -5.11
CA GLY A 39 2.17 -4.04 -3.76
C GLY A 39 1.42 -2.74 -3.48
N ILE A 40 1.47 -1.81 -4.43
CA ILE A 40 0.74 -0.55 -4.31
C ILE A 40 -0.77 -0.82 -4.22
N ALA A 41 -1.29 -1.69 -5.06
CA ALA A 41 -2.71 -2.04 -5.04
C ALA A 41 -3.10 -2.66 -3.70
N ALA A 42 -2.28 -3.55 -3.16
CA ALA A 42 -2.54 -4.18 -1.86
C ALA A 42 -2.59 -3.13 -0.74
N VAL A 43 -1.65 -2.18 -0.73
CA VAL A 43 -1.63 -1.11 0.27
C VAL A 43 -2.85 -0.23 0.14
N LEU A 44 -3.26 0.11 -1.08
CA LEU A 44 -4.46 0.92 -1.31
C LEU A 44 -5.71 0.22 -0.79
N ILE A 45 -5.83 -1.08 -1.02
CA ILE A 45 -6.95 -1.87 -0.49
C ILE A 45 -6.95 -1.84 1.04
N MET A 46 -5.78 -1.98 1.65
CA MET A 46 -5.65 -1.91 3.10
C MET A 46 -6.04 -0.54 3.66
N LEU A 47 -5.83 0.52 2.89
CA LEU A 47 -6.14 1.88 3.32
C LEU A 47 -7.57 2.31 3.03
N LEU A 48 -8.34 1.57 2.25
CA LEU A 48 -9.70 1.95 1.90
C LEU A 48 -10.59 2.23 3.12
N PRO A 49 -10.60 1.39 4.17
CA PRO A 49 -11.41 1.68 5.35
C PRO A 49 -11.01 2.97 6.04
N TYR A 50 -9.72 3.28 6.05
CA TYR A 50 -9.23 4.52 6.66
C TYR A 50 -9.61 5.74 5.84
N LEU A 51 -9.58 5.62 4.52
CA LEU A 51 -10.03 6.68 3.63
C LEU A 51 -11.51 6.97 3.83
N SER A 52 -12.33 5.93 3.95
CA SER A 52 -13.75 6.08 4.22
C SER A 52 -13.99 6.83 5.53
N GLN A 53 -13.26 6.49 6.58
CA GLN A 53 -13.35 7.20 7.87
C GLN A 53 -12.96 8.66 7.73
N LEU A 54 -11.92 8.94 6.95
CA LEU A 54 -11.51 10.32 6.73
C LEU A 54 -12.57 11.11 5.98
N LEU A 55 -13.19 10.52 4.97
CA LEU A 55 -14.28 11.17 4.24
C LEU A 55 -15.48 11.45 5.13
N ASP A 56 -15.82 10.52 6.01
CA ASP A 56 -16.92 10.73 6.97
C ASP A 56 -16.61 11.90 7.92
N ALA A 57 -15.36 11.97 8.38
CA ALA A 57 -14.92 13.07 9.25
C ALA A 57 -15.02 14.41 8.53
N VAL A 58 -14.59 14.47 7.28
CA VAL A 58 -14.66 15.69 6.47
C VAL A 58 -16.11 16.10 6.24
N ASN A 59 -16.97 15.15 5.91
CA ASN A 59 -18.40 15.41 5.72
C ASN A 59 -19.04 15.95 6.99
N GLY A 60 -18.67 15.41 8.15
CA GLY A 60 -19.15 15.90 9.43
C GLY A 60 -18.70 17.34 9.69
N MET A 61 -17.48 17.67 9.33
CA MET A 61 -16.96 19.03 9.49
C MET A 61 -17.64 20.04 8.57
N LEU A 62 -18.06 19.59 7.39
CA LEU A 62 -18.74 20.45 6.43
C LEU A 62 -20.24 20.62 6.73
N GLY A 63 -20.70 20.03 7.80
CA GLY A 63 -22.09 20.16 8.22
C GLY A 63 -23.05 19.30 7.45
N GLY A 64 -22.50 18.31 6.77
CA GLY A 64 -23.33 17.37 6.02
C GLY A 64 -24.00 16.36 6.90
#